data_f57c30eb5e8a39d3279e56a4fb98bbaf
#
_entry.id   f57c30eb5e8a39d3279e56a4fb98bbaf
#
_cell.length_a   1.000
_cell.length_b   1.000
_cell.length_c   1.000
_cell.angle_alpha   90.00
_cell.angle_beta   90.00
_cell.angle_gamma   90.00
#
_symmetry.space_group_name_H-M   'P 1'
#
loop_
_entity.id
_entity.type
_entity.pdbx_description
1 polymer ?
#
loop_
_entity_poly.entity_id
_entity_poly.type
_entity_poly.pdbx_seq_one_letter_code
_entity_poly.pdbx_strand_id
1 'polypeptide(L)'
;MIRPLCLSLKRILLSLPVIGLAACTLYLGGPQPPPTPTPGASEVPFVEQAWRDAIAQSAGGQVIVIFTQEQLTEFLNLRLSAQPQSRLKSVHVILDQGAISLYGTLEAADLSASALVVLRPLISDAARLTLEIDTLQVGPLQLPAQSMSALSQALSEVLTGEVASLATGFQVQEVLVAQGQIAIRGELR
;
A
#
# COMPACT_ATOMS: atom_id res chain seq x y z
N MET A 1 -63.35 53.78 1.21
CA MET A 1 -63.19 52.49 1.94
C MET A 1 -62.27 51.61 1.11
N ILE A 2 -60.99 51.64 1.39
CA ILE A 2 -59.97 50.87 0.68
C ILE A 2 -59.32 49.95 1.73
N ARG A 3 -59.55 48.65 1.66
CA ARG A 3 -58.89 47.62 2.51
C ARG A 3 -57.56 47.17 1.88
N PRO A 4 -56.48 47.08 2.64
CA PRO A 4 -55.18 46.62 2.11
C PRO A 4 -55.16 45.11 2.04
N LEU A 5 -54.96 44.59 0.81
CA LEU A 5 -54.64 43.20 0.49
C LEU A 5 -53.10 43.03 0.51
N CYS A 6 -52.55 43.01 1.68
CA CYS A 6 -51.05 42.96 1.81
C CYS A 6 -50.58 42.00 2.90
N LEU A 7 -51.05 40.73 2.85
CA LEU A 7 -50.65 39.75 3.90
C LEU A 7 -50.59 38.29 3.43
N SER A 8 -50.18 38.01 2.19
CA SER A 8 -50.01 36.61 1.74
C SER A 8 -48.75 36.30 0.99
N LEU A 9 -47.83 37.27 0.80
CA LEU A 9 -46.62 37.04 0.01
C LEU A 9 -45.37 36.65 0.85
N LYS A 10 -45.52 36.55 2.21
CA LYS A 10 -44.39 36.30 3.11
C LYS A 10 -44.25 34.85 3.57
N ARG A 11 -45.10 33.96 3.13
CA ARG A 11 -45.08 32.54 3.54
C ARG A 11 -44.62 31.53 2.49
N ILE A 12 -44.31 31.96 1.26
CA ILE A 12 -43.88 31.08 0.15
C ILE A 12 -42.36 31.01 0.04
N LEU A 13 -41.60 31.79 0.80
CA LEU A 13 -40.13 31.87 0.68
C LEU A 13 -39.38 30.98 1.68
N LEU A 14 -40.05 30.04 2.37
CA LEU A 14 -39.40 29.24 3.44
C LEU A 14 -39.44 27.73 3.19
N SER A 15 -39.63 27.31 1.94
CA SER A 15 -39.49 25.90 1.58
C SER A 15 -38.51 25.73 0.43
N LEU A 16 -37.25 26.25 0.59
CA LEU A 16 -36.13 25.74 -0.19
C LEU A 16 -35.83 24.37 0.37
N PRO A 17 -35.99 23.28 -0.40
CA PRO A 17 -35.44 21.99 0.02
C PRO A 17 -33.92 22.19 0.07
N VAL A 18 -33.33 21.99 1.24
CA VAL A 18 -31.91 21.73 1.39
C VAL A 18 -31.65 20.43 0.63
N ILE A 19 -31.35 20.56 -0.65
CA ILE A 19 -30.76 19.46 -1.43
C ILE A 19 -29.40 19.23 -0.80
N GLY A 20 -29.36 18.29 0.15
CA GLY A 20 -28.14 17.79 0.70
C GLY A 20 -27.28 17.29 -0.48
N LEU A 21 -26.22 18.02 -0.81
CA LEU A 21 -25.15 17.57 -1.68
C LEU A 21 -24.56 16.34 -0.99
N ALA A 22 -25.14 15.17 -1.26
CA ALA A 22 -24.50 13.91 -0.99
C ALA A 22 -23.21 13.94 -1.82
N ALA A 23 -22.07 14.12 -1.16
CA ALA A 23 -20.76 13.98 -1.77
C ALA A 23 -20.64 12.50 -2.18
N CYS A 24 -21.07 12.19 -3.39
CA CYS A 24 -20.91 10.88 -3.98
C CYS A 24 -19.45 10.78 -4.45
N THR A 25 -18.62 10.03 -3.73
CA THR A 25 -17.32 9.61 -4.25
C THR A 25 -17.55 8.70 -5.44
N LEU A 26 -16.98 9.05 -6.59
CA LEU A 26 -17.06 8.25 -7.80
C LEU A 26 -16.00 7.15 -7.77
N TYR A 27 -16.44 5.89 -7.69
CA TYR A 27 -15.55 4.73 -7.75
C TYR A 27 -15.36 4.26 -9.20
N LEU A 28 -14.12 4.29 -9.68
CA LEU A 28 -13.76 3.95 -11.06
C LEU A 28 -13.52 2.44 -11.30
N GLY A 29 -13.67 1.61 -10.27
CA GLY A 29 -13.38 0.18 -10.36
C GLY A 29 -11.88 -0.13 -10.40
N GLY A 30 -11.53 -1.28 -10.95
CA GLY A 30 -10.14 -1.72 -11.14
C GLY A 30 -9.84 -3.09 -10.53
N PRO A 31 -8.56 -3.48 -10.44
CA PRO A 31 -8.14 -4.77 -9.94
C PRO A 31 -8.53 -4.96 -8.47
N GLN A 32 -9.01 -6.15 -8.13
CA GLN A 32 -9.35 -6.52 -6.75
C GLN A 32 -8.42 -7.65 -6.30
N PRO A 33 -8.01 -7.65 -5.02
CA PRO A 33 -7.23 -8.75 -4.48
C PRO A 33 -8.05 -10.04 -4.57
N PRO A 34 -7.41 -11.19 -4.87
CA PRO A 34 -8.07 -12.47 -4.76
C PRO A 34 -8.54 -12.68 -3.30
N PRO A 35 -9.59 -13.49 -3.09
CA PRO A 35 -10.07 -13.79 -1.75
C PRO A 35 -8.95 -14.47 -0.96
N THR A 36 -8.45 -13.78 0.04
CA THR A 36 -7.45 -14.33 0.95
C THR A 36 -8.17 -15.07 2.07
N PRO A 37 -7.73 -16.28 2.45
CA PRO A 37 -8.26 -16.92 3.64
C PRO A 37 -8.05 -15.98 4.83
N THR A 38 -9.11 -15.71 5.59
CA THR A 38 -9.02 -14.88 6.79
C THR A 38 -7.98 -15.50 7.71
N PRO A 39 -6.91 -14.79 8.07
CA PRO A 39 -5.93 -15.31 9.01
C PRO A 39 -6.66 -15.63 10.31
N GLY A 40 -6.48 -16.83 10.85
CA GLY A 40 -6.88 -17.08 12.22
C GLY A 40 -6.18 -16.05 13.09
N ALA A 41 -6.83 -15.61 14.19
CA ALA A 41 -6.35 -14.57 15.11
C ALA A 41 -5.04 -14.97 15.84
N SER A 42 -3.99 -15.25 15.09
CA SER A 42 -2.63 -15.35 15.58
C SER A 42 -2.06 -13.94 15.60
N GLU A 43 -1.51 -13.54 16.73
CA GLU A 43 -0.71 -12.31 16.80
C GLU A 43 0.40 -12.41 15.74
N VAL A 44 0.26 -11.61 14.69
CA VAL A 44 1.27 -11.53 13.63
C VAL A 44 2.43 -10.71 14.20
N PRO A 45 3.63 -11.28 14.38
CA PRO A 45 4.77 -10.53 14.88
C PRO A 45 5.08 -9.38 13.91
N PHE A 46 5.36 -8.19 14.45
CA PHE A 46 5.75 -7.05 13.63
C PHE A 46 7.00 -7.35 12.81
N VAL A 47 7.12 -6.71 11.65
CA VAL A 47 8.29 -6.82 10.75
C VAL A 47 9.59 -6.55 11.51
N GLU A 48 9.60 -5.54 12.38
CA GLU A 48 10.76 -5.20 13.21
C GLU A 48 11.11 -6.30 14.22
N GLN A 49 10.12 -7.03 14.72
CA GLN A 49 10.37 -8.15 15.63
C GLN A 49 10.98 -9.32 14.88
N ALA A 50 10.41 -9.72 13.73
CA ALA A 50 10.96 -10.78 12.88
C ALA A 50 12.42 -10.49 12.49
N TRP A 51 12.75 -9.23 12.21
CA TRP A 51 14.09 -8.79 11.92
C TRP A 51 15.04 -8.95 13.12
N ARG A 52 14.65 -8.48 14.30
CA ARG A 52 15.44 -8.62 15.53
C ARG A 52 15.70 -10.08 15.90
N ASP A 53 14.69 -10.92 15.76
CA ASP A 53 14.78 -12.34 16.06
C ASP A 53 15.73 -13.05 15.08
N ALA A 54 15.68 -12.69 13.80
CA ALA A 54 16.59 -13.21 12.79
C ALA A 54 18.06 -12.83 13.08
N ILE A 55 18.31 -11.57 13.48
CA ILE A 55 19.66 -11.12 13.88
C ILE A 55 20.12 -11.87 15.13
N ALA A 56 19.27 -12.02 16.13
CA ALA A 56 19.60 -12.72 17.38
C ALA A 56 19.91 -14.20 17.16
N GLN A 57 19.32 -14.82 16.14
CA GLN A 57 19.55 -16.21 15.76
C GLN A 57 20.68 -16.40 14.75
N SER A 58 21.29 -15.29 14.27
CA SER A 58 22.35 -15.35 13.27
C SER A 58 23.58 -16.09 13.79
N ALA A 59 24.02 -17.10 13.05
CA ALA A 59 25.27 -17.80 13.29
C ALA A 59 26.32 -17.41 12.25
N GLY A 60 27.48 -16.93 12.69
CA GLY A 60 28.58 -16.59 11.78
C GLY A 60 28.34 -15.42 10.85
N GLY A 61 27.43 -14.47 11.24
CA GLY A 61 27.12 -13.28 10.46
C GLY A 61 26.07 -13.47 9.37
N GLN A 62 25.66 -14.70 9.08
CA GLN A 62 24.56 -14.96 8.15
C GLN A 62 23.21 -14.75 8.83
N VAL A 63 22.34 -14.00 8.17
CA VAL A 63 20.98 -13.70 8.64
C VAL A 63 19.99 -14.14 7.57
N ILE A 64 18.94 -14.83 7.98
CA ILE A 64 17.79 -15.16 7.14
C ILE A 64 16.56 -14.56 7.80
N VAL A 65 15.90 -13.65 7.10
CA VAL A 65 14.64 -13.05 7.56
C VAL A 65 13.50 -13.55 6.67
N ILE A 66 12.42 -13.97 7.29
CA ILE A 66 11.22 -14.42 6.59
C ILE A 66 10.06 -13.50 7.01
N PHE A 67 9.37 -12.92 6.03
CA PHE A 67 8.16 -12.15 6.24
C PHE A 67 6.98 -12.83 5.56
N THR A 68 5.83 -12.84 6.22
CA THR A 68 4.57 -13.28 5.61
C THR A 68 3.87 -12.13 4.90
N GLN A 69 2.97 -12.44 3.99
CA GLN A 69 2.16 -11.42 3.31
C GLN A 69 1.29 -10.62 4.29
N GLU A 70 0.84 -11.25 5.39
CA GLU A 70 0.06 -10.60 6.44
C GLU A 70 0.91 -9.56 7.18
N GLN A 71 2.15 -9.92 7.56
CA GLN A 71 3.09 -8.99 8.22
C GLN A 71 3.37 -7.77 7.33
N LEU A 72 3.62 -7.99 6.03
CA LEU A 72 3.87 -6.91 5.09
C LEU A 72 2.62 -6.05 4.87
N THR A 73 1.44 -6.67 4.80
CA THR A 73 0.15 -5.97 4.68
C THR A 73 -0.08 -5.04 5.87
N GLU A 74 0.10 -5.55 7.09
CA GLU A 74 -0.07 -4.78 8.32
C GLU A 74 0.96 -3.66 8.42
N PHE A 75 2.24 -3.96 8.17
CA PHE A 75 3.31 -2.98 8.17
C PHE A 75 3.04 -1.81 7.22
N LEU A 76 2.66 -2.09 5.96
CA LEU A 76 2.37 -1.06 4.98
C LEU A 76 1.15 -0.23 5.38
N ASN A 77 0.08 -0.84 5.88
CA ASN A 77 -1.11 -0.10 6.32
C ASN A 77 -0.80 0.80 7.52
N LEU A 78 0.01 0.36 8.49
CA LEU A 78 0.46 1.20 9.60
C LEU A 78 1.28 2.40 9.12
N ARG A 79 2.24 2.17 8.20
CA ARG A 79 3.08 3.24 7.63
C ARG A 79 2.26 4.25 6.83
N LEU A 80 1.34 3.79 5.99
CA LEU A 80 0.47 4.66 5.20
C LEU A 80 -0.51 5.45 6.08
N SER A 81 -1.02 4.86 7.16
CA SER A 81 -1.91 5.55 8.09
C SER A 81 -1.19 6.63 8.90
N ALA A 82 0.12 6.47 9.14
CA ALA A 82 0.96 7.48 9.77
C ALA A 82 1.28 8.68 8.84
N GLN A 83 1.00 8.56 7.54
CA GLN A 83 1.20 9.62 6.55
C GLN A 83 -0.14 10.27 6.18
N PRO A 84 -0.52 11.44 6.76
CA PRO A 84 -1.84 12.05 6.54
C PRO A 84 -2.12 12.40 5.06
N GLN A 85 -1.07 12.61 4.27
CA GLN A 85 -1.17 12.94 2.84
C GLN A 85 -1.18 11.72 1.92
N SER A 86 -1.06 10.52 2.46
CA SER A 86 -1.11 9.31 1.66
C SER A 86 -2.48 9.17 1.00
N ARG A 87 -2.47 9.08 -0.32
CA ARG A 87 -3.66 8.82 -1.14
C ARG A 87 -3.94 7.32 -1.32
N LEU A 88 -2.98 6.48 -0.97
CA LEU A 88 -3.13 5.04 -1.03
C LEU A 88 -3.67 4.53 0.30
N LYS A 89 -4.77 3.79 0.24
CA LYS A 89 -5.49 3.23 1.40
C LYS A 89 -5.71 1.74 1.22
N SER A 90 -5.93 1.05 2.34
CA SER A 90 -6.35 -0.35 2.36
C SER A 90 -5.44 -1.26 1.52
N VAL A 91 -4.12 -1.17 1.75
CA VAL A 91 -3.15 -1.98 1.02
C VAL A 91 -3.27 -3.44 1.44
N HIS A 92 -3.20 -4.33 0.47
CA HIS A 92 -3.17 -5.77 0.62
C HIS A 92 -2.01 -6.34 -0.18
N VAL A 93 -1.12 -7.08 0.49
CA VAL A 93 0.06 -7.69 -0.12
C VAL A 93 -0.24 -9.14 -0.45
N ILE A 94 0.12 -9.55 -1.66
CA ILE A 94 0.11 -10.96 -2.07
C ILE A 94 1.50 -11.31 -2.57
N LEU A 95 2.04 -12.39 -2.04
CA LEU A 95 3.35 -12.93 -2.41
C LEU A 95 3.17 -14.22 -3.18
N ASP A 96 3.60 -14.24 -4.44
CA ASP A 96 3.51 -15.44 -5.27
C ASP A 96 4.54 -15.41 -6.42
N GLN A 97 5.11 -16.56 -6.72
CA GLN A 97 5.95 -16.85 -7.91
C GLN A 97 7.04 -15.81 -8.22
N GLY A 98 7.75 -15.34 -7.21
CA GLY A 98 8.83 -14.36 -7.38
C GLY A 98 8.36 -12.91 -7.49
N ALA A 99 7.08 -12.62 -7.32
CA ALA A 99 6.49 -11.29 -7.40
C ALA A 99 5.79 -10.88 -6.10
N ILE A 100 5.76 -9.58 -5.86
CA ILE A 100 5.04 -8.92 -4.76
C ILE A 100 3.92 -8.09 -5.39
N SER A 101 2.68 -8.51 -5.22
CA SER A 101 1.51 -7.79 -5.71
C SER A 101 0.90 -6.95 -4.59
N LEU A 102 0.86 -5.64 -4.80
CA LEU A 102 0.27 -4.67 -3.88
C LEU A 102 -1.08 -4.20 -4.44
N TYR A 103 -2.16 -4.62 -3.83
CA TYR A 103 -3.50 -4.10 -4.11
C TYR A 103 -3.82 -2.98 -3.13
N GLY A 104 -4.57 -1.98 -3.56
CA GLY A 104 -4.98 -0.90 -2.67
C GLY A 104 -6.04 -0.03 -3.31
N THR A 105 -6.52 0.97 -2.58
CA THR A 105 -7.44 1.99 -3.08
C THR A 105 -6.70 3.32 -3.13
N LEU A 106 -6.68 3.93 -4.31
CA LEU A 106 -6.14 5.27 -4.52
C LEU A 106 -7.29 6.27 -4.41
N GLU A 107 -7.14 7.25 -3.52
CA GLU A 107 -8.13 8.31 -3.29
C GLU A 107 -7.59 9.66 -3.78
N ALA A 108 -8.37 10.39 -4.58
CA ALA A 108 -8.02 11.71 -5.08
C ALA A 108 -9.27 12.59 -5.15
N ALA A 109 -9.42 13.51 -4.21
CA ALA A 109 -10.60 14.36 -4.06
C ALA A 109 -11.89 13.53 -4.00
N ASP A 110 -12.77 13.65 -4.98
CA ASP A 110 -14.05 12.95 -5.06
C ASP A 110 -13.98 11.65 -5.87
N LEU A 111 -12.75 11.19 -6.22
CA LEU A 111 -12.51 10.00 -7.02
C LEU A 111 -11.80 8.94 -6.19
N SER A 112 -12.22 7.70 -6.35
CA SER A 112 -11.49 6.55 -5.84
C SER A 112 -11.36 5.47 -6.92
N ALA A 113 -10.23 4.76 -6.93
CA ALA A 113 -9.96 3.68 -7.87
C ALA A 113 -9.14 2.59 -7.18
N SER A 114 -9.41 1.33 -7.52
CA SER A 114 -8.50 0.25 -7.13
C SER A 114 -7.18 0.37 -7.88
N ALA A 115 -6.09 0.09 -7.19
CA ALA A 115 -4.75 0.08 -7.75
C ALA A 115 -4.09 -1.28 -7.55
N LEU A 116 -3.28 -1.70 -8.52
CA LEU A 116 -2.42 -2.87 -8.47
C LEU A 116 -1.01 -2.46 -8.90
N VAL A 117 -0.04 -2.76 -8.03
CA VAL A 117 1.38 -2.65 -8.36
C VAL A 117 2.01 -4.03 -8.21
N VAL A 118 2.61 -4.54 -9.26
CA VAL A 118 3.38 -5.79 -9.22
C VAL A 118 4.85 -5.44 -9.21
N LEU A 119 5.56 -5.91 -8.18
CA LEU A 119 6.96 -5.63 -7.95
C LEU A 119 7.77 -6.92 -8.06
N ARG A 120 8.96 -6.84 -8.67
CA ARG A 120 9.98 -7.89 -8.63
C ARG A 120 11.13 -7.45 -7.77
N PRO A 121 11.48 -8.21 -6.74
CA PRO A 121 12.69 -7.96 -5.97
C PRO A 121 13.92 -8.35 -6.79
N LEU A 122 14.89 -7.46 -6.85
CA LEU A 122 16.18 -7.64 -7.48
C LEU A 122 17.29 -7.31 -6.48
N ILE A 123 18.45 -7.88 -6.70
CA ILE A 123 19.64 -7.55 -5.94
C ILE A 123 20.54 -6.69 -6.84
N SER A 124 20.83 -5.47 -6.38
CA SER A 124 21.73 -4.56 -7.08
C SER A 124 23.21 -5.01 -6.93
N ASP A 125 24.08 -4.47 -7.80
CA ASP A 125 25.54 -4.70 -7.73
C ASP A 125 26.14 -4.30 -6.36
N ALA A 126 25.47 -3.40 -5.63
CA ALA A 126 25.85 -2.99 -4.28
C ALA A 126 25.32 -3.93 -3.18
N ALA A 127 24.84 -5.14 -3.52
CA ALA A 127 24.24 -6.11 -2.61
C ALA A 127 23.05 -5.54 -1.80
N ARG A 128 22.26 -4.66 -2.41
CA ARG A 128 21.06 -4.08 -1.83
C ARG A 128 19.83 -4.58 -2.55
N LEU A 129 18.75 -4.79 -1.79
CA LEU A 129 17.45 -5.09 -2.34
C LEU A 129 16.93 -3.88 -3.10
N THR A 130 16.50 -4.08 -4.33
CA THR A 130 15.78 -3.13 -5.17
C THR A 130 14.48 -3.74 -5.64
N LEU A 131 13.50 -2.90 -5.96
CA LEU A 131 12.19 -3.34 -6.43
C LEU A 131 11.93 -2.75 -7.81
N GLU A 132 11.73 -3.60 -8.78
CA GLU A 132 11.33 -3.21 -10.13
C GLU A 132 9.81 -3.33 -10.27
N ILE A 133 9.15 -2.30 -10.84
CA ILE A 133 7.73 -2.37 -11.14
C ILE A 133 7.55 -3.10 -12.49
N ASP A 134 6.88 -4.24 -12.41
CA ASP A 134 6.50 -5.02 -13.59
C ASP A 134 5.15 -4.55 -14.18
N THR A 135 4.20 -4.25 -13.29
CA THR A 135 2.87 -3.80 -13.68
C THR A 135 2.38 -2.71 -12.72
N LEU A 136 1.75 -1.67 -13.30
CA LEU A 136 1.03 -0.65 -12.56
C LEU A 136 -0.32 -0.40 -13.23
N GLN A 137 -1.38 -0.67 -12.49
CA GLN A 137 -2.75 -0.46 -12.93
C GLN A 137 -3.50 0.40 -11.92
N VAL A 138 -4.24 1.40 -12.39
CA VAL A 138 -5.11 2.25 -11.57
C VAL A 138 -6.48 2.31 -12.23
N GLY A 139 -7.47 1.80 -11.53
CA GLY A 139 -8.80 1.62 -12.10
C GLY A 139 -8.74 0.69 -13.33
N PRO A 140 -9.40 1.07 -14.43
CA PRO A 140 -9.35 0.31 -15.68
C PRO A 140 -8.09 0.59 -16.53
N LEU A 141 -7.18 1.48 -16.08
CA LEU A 141 -6.05 1.95 -16.87
C LEU A 141 -4.75 1.25 -16.44
N GLN A 142 -4.02 0.71 -17.41
CA GLN A 142 -2.62 0.33 -17.23
C GLN A 142 -1.73 1.53 -17.56
N LEU A 143 -0.81 1.85 -16.67
CA LEU A 143 0.10 2.96 -16.89
C LEU A 143 1.30 2.53 -17.77
N PRO A 144 1.79 3.43 -18.65
CA PRO A 144 2.91 3.13 -19.52
C PRO A 144 4.23 2.98 -18.75
N ALA A 145 5.15 2.20 -19.29
CA ALA A 145 6.45 1.88 -18.68
C ALA A 145 7.27 3.11 -18.25
N GLN A 146 7.15 4.22 -18.97
CA GLN A 146 7.87 5.46 -18.64
C GLN A 146 7.43 6.07 -17.29
N SER A 147 6.13 5.94 -16.94
CA SER A 147 5.61 6.36 -15.63
C SER A 147 6.02 5.39 -14.52
N MET A 148 6.27 4.14 -14.87
CA MET A 148 6.65 3.09 -13.93
C MET A 148 8.07 3.27 -13.40
N SER A 149 9.02 3.74 -14.20
CA SER A 149 10.42 3.90 -13.77
C SER A 149 10.59 4.93 -12.66
N ALA A 150 9.93 6.08 -12.76
CA ALA A 150 9.98 7.12 -11.73
C ALA A 150 9.32 6.66 -10.41
N LEU A 151 8.20 5.93 -10.52
CA LEU A 151 7.50 5.38 -9.36
C LEU A 151 8.28 4.22 -8.73
N SER A 152 8.92 3.38 -9.55
CA SER A 152 9.80 2.29 -9.09
C SER A 152 10.94 2.81 -8.24
N GLN A 153 11.58 3.89 -8.68
CA GLN A 153 12.65 4.53 -7.93
C GLN A 153 12.15 5.08 -6.59
N ALA A 154 11.01 5.78 -6.58
CA ALA A 154 10.42 6.33 -5.36
C ALA A 154 9.98 5.22 -4.38
N LEU A 155 9.35 4.15 -4.88
CA LEU A 155 8.96 3.00 -4.05
C LEU A 155 10.16 2.22 -3.52
N SER A 156 11.20 2.04 -4.34
CA SER A 156 12.43 1.41 -3.90
C SER A 156 13.10 2.24 -2.80
N GLU A 157 13.14 3.56 -2.91
CA GLU A 157 13.70 4.43 -1.89
C GLU A 157 12.93 4.36 -0.57
N VAL A 158 11.60 4.37 -0.61
CA VAL A 158 10.76 4.27 0.60
C VAL A 158 10.84 2.88 1.23
N LEU A 159 10.68 1.82 0.46
CA LEU A 159 10.61 0.45 1.00
C LEU A 159 11.98 -0.09 1.38
N THR A 160 13.01 0.20 0.57
CA THR A 160 14.36 -0.31 0.85
C THR A 160 15.15 0.61 1.77
N GLY A 161 14.90 1.91 1.78
CA GLY A 161 15.53 2.86 2.69
C GLY A 161 15.20 2.56 4.15
N GLU A 162 13.97 2.20 4.45
CA GLU A 162 13.56 1.81 5.81
C GLU A 162 14.08 0.44 6.22
N VAL A 163 14.01 -0.56 5.34
CA VAL A 163 14.59 -1.89 5.62
C VAL A 163 16.11 -1.78 5.79
N ALA A 164 16.79 -0.94 5.00
CA ALA A 164 18.22 -0.68 5.15
C ALA A 164 18.54 0.06 6.46
N SER A 165 17.63 0.89 6.98
CA SER A 165 17.84 1.55 8.28
C SER A 165 17.75 0.59 9.47
N LEU A 166 16.99 -0.50 9.34
CA LEU A 166 16.90 -1.56 10.34
C LEU A 166 18.13 -2.47 10.36
N ALA A 167 18.94 -2.44 9.30
CA ALA A 167 20.06 -3.32 9.09
C ALA A 167 21.31 -2.60 8.58
N THR A 168 21.84 -1.66 9.37
CA THR A 168 23.13 -1.05 9.03
C THR A 168 24.20 -2.13 8.86
N GLY A 169 24.76 -2.25 7.65
CA GLY A 169 25.78 -3.25 7.31
C GLY A 169 25.24 -4.58 6.78
N PHE A 170 23.94 -4.74 6.59
CA PHE A 170 23.37 -5.95 5.99
C PHE A 170 23.54 -5.95 4.47
N GLN A 171 24.15 -7.00 3.94
CA GLN A 171 24.34 -7.23 2.51
C GLN A 171 23.43 -8.35 2.05
N VAL A 172 22.49 -8.05 1.17
CA VAL A 172 21.56 -9.02 0.61
C VAL A 172 22.28 -9.92 -0.39
N GLN A 173 22.20 -11.23 -0.16
CA GLN A 173 22.76 -12.25 -1.05
C GLN A 173 21.70 -12.94 -1.88
N GLU A 174 20.51 -13.12 -1.32
CA GLU A 174 19.42 -13.83 -1.97
C GLU A 174 18.07 -13.28 -1.50
N VAL A 175 17.12 -13.22 -2.43
CA VAL A 175 15.72 -12.92 -2.14
C VAL A 175 14.85 -13.96 -2.84
N LEU A 176 14.01 -14.63 -2.08
CA LEU A 176 13.09 -15.65 -2.58
C LEU A 176 11.67 -15.25 -2.21
N VAL A 177 10.83 -15.04 -3.19
CA VAL A 177 9.38 -14.87 -3.00
C VAL A 177 8.68 -16.17 -3.37
N ALA A 178 8.03 -16.76 -2.38
CA ALA A 178 7.21 -17.95 -2.51
C ALA A 178 5.76 -17.61 -2.16
N GLN A 179 4.87 -18.58 -2.29
CA GLN A 179 3.47 -18.39 -1.96
C GLN A 179 3.30 -17.99 -0.48
N GLY A 180 2.82 -16.76 -0.27
CA GLY A 180 2.53 -16.21 1.06
C GLY A 180 3.74 -15.75 1.87
N GLN A 181 4.97 -15.90 1.39
CA GLN A 181 6.18 -15.57 2.14
C GLN A 181 7.29 -14.99 1.25
N ILE A 182 8.09 -14.10 1.83
CA ILE A 182 9.35 -13.63 1.26
C ILE A 182 10.50 -13.95 2.24
N ALA A 183 11.54 -14.60 1.75
CA ALA A 183 12.77 -14.86 2.49
C ALA A 183 13.90 -13.99 1.93
N ILE A 184 14.61 -13.30 2.82
CA ILE A 184 15.77 -12.48 2.49
C ILE A 184 16.96 -13.04 3.24
N ARG A 185 17.98 -13.46 2.52
CA ARG A 185 19.24 -13.94 3.08
C ARG A 185 20.36 -12.94 2.78
N GLY A 186 21.21 -12.72 3.78
CA GLY A 186 22.36 -11.84 3.63
C GLY A 186 23.34 -11.99 4.79
N GLU A 187 24.34 -11.11 4.81
CA GLU A 187 25.38 -11.06 5.83
C GLU A 187 25.41 -9.69 6.51
N LEU A 188 25.65 -9.71 7.84
CA LEU A 188 25.97 -8.52 8.62
C LEU A 188 27.49 -8.33 8.61
N ARG A 189 27.92 -7.11 8.27
CA ARG A 189 29.34 -6.66 8.34
C ARG A 189 29.55 -5.64 9.43
#